data_6dedd5c4f9a1dffe54b679b6cbe9f826
#
_entry.id   6dedd5c4f9a1dffe54b679b6cbe9f826
#
_cell.length_a   1.000
_cell.length_b   1.000
_cell.length_c   1.000
_cell.angle_alpha   90.00
_cell.angle_beta   90.00
_cell.angle_gamma   90.00
#
_symmetry.space_group_name_H-M   'P 1'
#
loop_
_entity.id
_entity.type
_entity.pdbx_description
1 polymer ?
#
loop_
_entity_poly.entity_id
_entity_poly.type
_entity_poly.pdbx_seq_one_letter_code
_entity_poly.pdbx_strand_id
1 'polypeptide(L)'
;MTTIRLYFDDERVGQKFERSVSRQAARVRTAARAAAFDAGEEIRRRAAIDMASAGNFGPRWTGGLNVSVTEGGGNIRIAFSHNVPYFSVFQYGKTIYGKPLLWIPLSFATEAKGVLARNYPGGLFRVNRKDPAKAPLLLSRQTREPKYFGKESVTIPKKFHVIEIIRDVSKEVRTYFQSNFRNSR
;
A
#
# COMPACT_ATOMS: atom_id res chain seq x y z
N MET A 1 23.90 16.11 27.22
CA MET A 1 22.81 15.39 27.92
C MET A 1 22.79 15.85 29.36
N THR A 2 21.75 16.53 29.83
CA THR A 2 21.69 17.05 31.22
C THR A 2 21.10 15.96 32.10
N THR A 3 21.88 15.48 33.10
CA THR A 3 21.42 14.50 34.07
C THR A 3 20.96 15.22 35.32
N ILE A 4 19.69 15.08 35.69
CA ILE A 4 19.13 15.58 36.95
C ILE A 4 19.15 14.42 37.95
N ARG A 5 19.78 14.60 39.09
CA ARG A 5 19.75 13.65 40.20
C ARG A 5 18.86 14.22 41.29
N LEU A 6 17.86 13.45 41.71
CA LEU A 6 16.97 13.78 42.83
C LEU A 6 17.37 12.91 44.03
N TYR A 7 17.50 13.53 45.20
CA TYR A 7 17.76 12.86 46.47
C TYR A 7 16.53 13.02 47.36
N PHE A 8 16.12 11.95 47.98
CA PHE A 8 15.01 11.93 48.94
C PHE A 8 15.53 11.53 50.30
N ASP A 9 15.29 12.33 51.32
CA ASP A 9 15.69 12.05 52.69
C ASP A 9 14.89 10.93 53.35
N ASP A 10 13.71 10.61 52.81
CA ASP A 10 12.86 9.48 53.24
C ASP A 10 12.73 8.45 52.12
N GLU A 11 13.21 7.23 52.38
CA GLU A 11 13.18 6.11 51.44
C GLU A 11 11.75 5.79 50.96
N ARG A 12 10.73 5.94 51.84
CA ARG A 12 9.31 5.71 51.47
C ARG A 12 8.82 6.76 50.47
N VAL A 13 9.27 8.00 50.57
CA VAL A 13 8.94 9.07 49.62
C VAL A 13 9.61 8.80 48.29
N GLY A 14 10.86 8.38 48.27
CA GLY A 14 11.60 7.97 47.08
C GLY A 14 10.90 6.84 46.33
N GLN A 15 10.51 5.77 47.04
CA GLN A 15 9.81 4.64 46.43
C GLN A 15 8.42 5.01 45.89
N LYS A 16 7.67 5.88 46.57
CA LYS A 16 6.38 6.39 46.08
C LYS A 16 6.53 7.20 44.76
N PHE A 17 7.56 8.04 44.72
CA PHE A 17 7.90 8.83 43.54
C PHE A 17 8.26 7.93 42.35
N GLU A 18 9.17 6.97 42.54
CA GLU A 18 9.57 6.01 41.50
C GLU A 18 8.38 5.22 40.95
N ARG A 19 7.49 4.73 41.83
CA ARG A 19 6.26 4.03 41.42
C ARG A 19 5.33 4.95 40.63
N SER A 20 5.23 6.24 41.01
CA SER A 20 4.42 7.21 40.29
C SER A 20 4.96 7.50 38.89
N VAL A 21 6.27 7.73 38.78
CA VAL A 21 6.95 7.94 37.49
C VAL A 21 6.81 6.71 36.57
N SER A 22 7.03 5.51 37.12
CA SER A 22 6.92 4.26 36.38
C SER A 22 5.49 4.02 35.87
N ARG A 23 4.47 4.29 36.69
CA ARG A 23 3.06 4.23 36.27
C ARG A 23 2.77 5.21 35.14
N GLN A 24 3.26 6.44 35.23
CA GLN A 24 3.01 7.45 34.23
C GLN A 24 3.71 7.10 32.89
N ALA A 25 4.94 6.58 32.96
CA ALA A 25 5.65 6.08 31.78
C ALA A 25 4.89 4.91 31.10
N ALA A 26 4.37 3.98 31.89
CA ALA A 26 3.54 2.89 31.36
C ALA A 26 2.28 3.39 30.68
N ARG A 27 1.57 4.37 31.28
CA ARG A 27 0.38 4.99 30.68
C ARG A 27 0.71 5.67 29.33
N VAL A 28 1.78 6.45 29.28
CA VAL A 28 2.25 7.10 28.04
C VAL A 28 2.51 6.05 26.94
N ARG A 29 3.20 4.96 27.29
CA ARG A 29 3.49 3.87 26.35
C ARG A 29 2.22 3.20 25.85
N THR A 30 1.30 2.87 26.74
CA THR A 30 0.01 2.27 26.38
C THR A 30 -0.79 3.19 25.45
N ALA A 31 -0.89 4.48 25.78
CA ALA A 31 -1.60 5.44 24.96
C ALA A 31 -0.94 5.65 23.58
N ALA A 32 0.39 5.67 23.52
CA ALA A 32 1.11 5.78 22.26
C ALA A 32 0.91 4.55 21.35
N ARG A 33 0.89 3.35 21.96
CA ARG A 33 0.60 2.11 21.23
C ARG A 33 -0.83 2.11 20.69
N ALA A 34 -1.82 2.45 21.51
CA ALA A 34 -3.21 2.57 21.09
C ALA A 34 -3.36 3.59 19.94
N ALA A 35 -2.76 4.77 20.07
CA ALA A 35 -2.76 5.77 19.01
C ALA A 35 -2.17 5.28 17.68
N ALA A 36 -1.12 4.46 17.74
CA ALA A 36 -0.54 3.87 16.53
C ALA A 36 -1.46 2.83 15.89
N PHE A 37 -2.18 2.06 16.69
CA PHE A 37 -3.21 1.13 16.18
C PHE A 37 -4.36 1.90 15.53
N ASP A 38 -4.91 2.92 16.19
CA ASP A 38 -6.00 3.74 15.66
C ASP A 38 -5.59 4.40 14.33
N ALA A 39 -4.39 4.96 14.26
CA ALA A 39 -3.85 5.53 13.03
C ALA A 39 -3.70 4.47 11.92
N GLY A 40 -3.24 3.27 12.27
CA GLY A 40 -3.11 2.15 11.33
C GLY A 40 -4.45 1.71 10.75
N GLU A 41 -5.48 1.59 11.59
CA GLU A 41 -6.83 1.24 11.14
C GLU A 41 -7.46 2.33 10.27
N GLU A 42 -7.26 3.60 10.63
CA GLU A 42 -7.75 4.72 9.84
C GLU A 42 -7.10 4.79 8.46
N ILE A 43 -5.78 4.55 8.38
CA ILE A 43 -5.07 4.44 7.09
C ILE A 43 -5.66 3.30 6.26
N ARG A 44 -5.86 2.12 6.87
CA ARG A 44 -6.45 0.96 6.18
C ARG A 44 -7.82 1.30 5.62
N ARG A 45 -8.67 1.91 6.43
CA ARG A 45 -10.03 2.30 6.06
C ARG A 45 -10.05 3.32 4.91
N ARG A 46 -9.30 4.44 5.03
CA ARG A 46 -9.23 5.48 3.99
C ARG A 46 -8.62 4.94 2.70
N ALA A 47 -7.58 4.13 2.77
CA ALA A 47 -6.93 3.54 1.60
C ALA A 47 -7.85 2.54 0.88
N ALA A 48 -8.64 1.74 1.61
CA ALA A 48 -9.62 0.85 1.00
C ALA A 48 -10.69 1.62 0.23
N ILE A 49 -11.18 2.74 0.76
CA ILE A 49 -12.13 3.63 0.09
C ILE A 49 -11.50 4.26 -1.16
N ASP A 50 -10.27 4.78 -1.07
CA ASP A 50 -9.54 5.36 -2.20
C ASP A 50 -9.37 4.34 -3.33
N MET A 51 -8.92 3.13 -3.03
CA MET A 51 -8.77 2.06 -4.01
C MET A 51 -10.10 1.64 -4.63
N ALA A 52 -11.18 1.55 -3.85
CA ALA A 52 -12.49 1.19 -4.35
C ALA A 52 -13.07 2.27 -5.29
N SER A 53 -12.81 3.54 -5.01
CA SER A 53 -13.26 4.67 -5.83
C SER A 53 -12.44 4.88 -7.11
N ALA A 54 -11.23 4.33 -7.18
CA ALA A 54 -10.30 4.53 -8.30
C ALA A 54 -10.69 3.79 -9.59
N GLY A 55 -11.74 2.97 -9.57
CA GLY A 55 -12.25 2.20 -10.71
C GLY A 55 -12.52 0.73 -10.37
N ASN A 56 -12.39 -0.17 -11.34
CA ASN A 56 -12.68 -1.60 -11.17
C ASN A 56 -11.60 -2.37 -10.39
N PHE A 57 -11.22 -1.86 -9.21
CA PHE A 57 -10.30 -2.52 -8.31
C PHE A 57 -11.08 -3.35 -7.28
N GLY A 58 -11.07 -4.67 -7.47
CA GLY A 58 -11.84 -5.61 -6.62
C GLY A 58 -11.19 -5.86 -5.25
N PRO A 59 -11.78 -6.79 -4.45
CA PRO A 59 -11.37 -7.08 -3.06
C PRO A 59 -9.88 -7.40 -2.86
N ARG A 60 -9.23 -7.96 -3.87
CA ARG A 60 -7.77 -8.23 -3.83
C ARG A 60 -6.95 -6.94 -3.64
N TRP A 61 -7.43 -5.81 -4.14
CA TRP A 61 -6.77 -4.52 -4.01
C TRP A 61 -7.11 -3.85 -2.69
N THR A 62 -8.40 -3.72 -2.39
CA THR A 62 -8.86 -3.04 -1.17
C THR A 62 -8.46 -3.79 0.10
N GLY A 63 -8.43 -5.14 0.07
CA GLY A 63 -8.00 -6.00 1.17
C GLY A 63 -6.51 -6.35 1.17
N GLY A 64 -5.76 -5.89 0.17
CA GLY A 64 -4.34 -6.24 0.03
C GLY A 64 -3.37 -5.35 0.80
N LEU A 65 -3.84 -4.26 1.41
CA LEU A 65 -3.02 -3.38 2.22
C LEU A 65 -2.83 -3.97 3.62
N ASN A 66 -1.57 -4.28 3.94
CA ASN A 66 -1.18 -4.74 5.27
C ASN A 66 -0.61 -3.58 6.07
N VAL A 67 -1.13 -3.41 7.28
CA VAL A 67 -0.65 -2.44 8.26
C VAL A 67 -0.19 -3.21 9.48
N SER A 68 1.04 -3.02 9.90
CA SER A 68 1.60 -3.64 11.11
C SER A 68 2.15 -2.57 12.05
N VAL A 69 1.88 -2.74 13.34
CA VAL A 69 2.41 -1.89 14.40
C VAL A 69 3.38 -2.73 15.21
N THR A 70 4.63 -2.29 15.30
CA THR A 70 5.70 -2.96 16.05
C THR A 70 6.30 -2.01 17.07
N GLU A 71 6.70 -2.56 18.24
CA GLU A 71 7.35 -1.83 19.31
C GLU A 71 8.76 -2.41 19.52
N GLY A 72 9.76 -1.54 19.66
CA GLY A 72 11.14 -1.95 19.92
C GLY A 72 12.04 -0.74 20.16
N GLY A 73 12.99 -0.88 21.11
CA GLY A 73 13.94 0.19 21.42
C GLY A 73 13.33 1.51 21.90
N GLY A 74 12.14 1.47 22.52
CA GLY A 74 11.42 2.69 22.95
C GLY A 74 10.66 3.40 21.84
N ASN A 75 10.64 2.86 20.62
CA ASN A 75 9.94 3.41 19.46
C ASN A 75 8.73 2.54 19.09
N ILE A 76 7.68 3.17 18.58
CA ILE A 76 6.55 2.51 17.94
C ILE A 76 6.64 2.80 16.45
N ARG A 77 6.60 1.74 15.64
CA ARG A 77 6.69 1.81 14.18
C ARG A 77 5.40 1.29 13.55
N ILE A 78 4.86 2.03 12.62
CA ILE A 78 3.78 1.58 11.74
C ILE A 78 4.41 1.29 10.37
N ALA A 79 4.25 0.06 9.88
CA ALA A 79 4.75 -0.34 8.58
C ALA A 79 3.59 -0.69 7.65
N PHE A 80 3.75 -0.35 6.38
CA PHE A 80 2.75 -0.55 5.33
C PHE A 80 3.34 -1.39 4.21
N SER A 81 2.58 -2.38 3.75
CA SER A 81 2.91 -3.16 2.57
C SER A 81 1.64 -3.55 1.82
N HIS A 82 1.77 -3.91 0.56
CA HIS A 82 0.64 -4.35 -0.25
C HIS A 82 0.95 -5.69 -0.92
N ASN A 83 -0.02 -6.62 -0.89
CA ASN A 83 0.14 -7.98 -1.43
C ASN A 83 0.25 -8.04 -2.96
N VAL A 84 -0.20 -6.98 -3.67
CA VAL A 84 -0.08 -6.90 -5.12
C VAL A 84 1.27 -6.30 -5.48
N PRO A 85 2.18 -7.05 -6.14
CA PRO A 85 3.58 -6.62 -6.33
C PRO A 85 3.73 -5.37 -7.20
N TYR A 86 2.77 -5.08 -8.07
CA TYR A 86 2.75 -3.90 -8.95
C TYR A 86 1.87 -2.75 -8.43
N PHE A 87 1.51 -2.76 -7.14
CA PHE A 87 0.74 -1.69 -6.49
C PHE A 87 1.35 -0.30 -6.73
N SER A 88 2.67 -0.18 -6.65
CA SER A 88 3.40 1.07 -6.85
C SER A 88 3.14 1.72 -8.22
N VAL A 89 2.83 0.93 -9.25
CA VAL A 89 2.50 1.45 -10.58
C VAL A 89 1.24 2.33 -10.54
N PHE A 90 0.24 1.95 -9.77
CA PHE A 90 -1.00 2.70 -9.61
C PHE A 90 -0.88 3.82 -8.58
N GLN A 91 0.02 3.67 -7.61
CA GLN A 91 0.30 4.72 -6.61
C GLN A 91 1.04 5.92 -7.20
N TYR A 92 1.96 5.69 -8.14
CA TYR A 92 2.81 6.76 -8.70
C TYR A 92 2.51 7.08 -10.15
N GLY A 93 1.81 6.19 -10.85
CA GLY A 93 1.76 6.18 -12.31
C GLY A 93 3.08 5.67 -12.89
N LYS A 94 3.04 5.07 -14.07
CA LYS A 94 4.24 4.58 -14.74
C LYS A 94 4.00 4.36 -16.23
N THR A 95 4.99 4.71 -17.05
CA THR A 95 5.05 4.25 -18.44
C THR A 95 5.84 2.94 -18.50
N ILE A 96 5.23 1.92 -19.08
CA ILE A 96 5.81 0.60 -19.27
C ILE A 96 6.15 0.47 -20.75
N TYR A 97 7.39 0.13 -21.06
CA TYR A 97 7.91 -0.06 -22.43
C TYR A 97 7.98 -1.54 -22.79
N GLY A 98 7.65 -1.85 -24.04
CA GLY A 98 7.80 -3.20 -24.59
C GLY A 98 9.25 -3.54 -24.96
N LYS A 99 9.56 -4.83 -25.08
CA LYS A 99 10.86 -5.34 -25.57
C LYS A 99 10.63 -6.36 -26.70
N PRO A 100 10.48 -5.95 -27.96
CA PRO A 100 10.29 -4.58 -28.47
C PRO A 100 8.86 -4.03 -28.27
N LEU A 101 7.85 -4.89 -28.05
CA LEU A 101 6.44 -4.52 -27.94
C LEU A 101 5.80 -5.14 -26.71
N LEU A 102 4.85 -4.41 -26.14
CA LEU A 102 3.86 -4.93 -25.18
C LEU A 102 2.70 -5.55 -25.97
N TRP A 103 2.35 -6.78 -25.67
CA TRP A 103 1.21 -7.45 -26.28
C TRP A 103 0.00 -7.33 -25.35
N ILE A 104 -0.98 -6.54 -25.78
CA ILE A 104 -2.18 -6.22 -25.02
C ILE A 104 -3.33 -7.05 -25.55
N PRO A 105 -4.08 -7.78 -24.70
CA PRO A 105 -5.25 -8.53 -25.13
C PRO A 105 -6.30 -7.60 -25.74
N LEU A 106 -6.92 -8.01 -26.83
CA LEU A 106 -8.04 -7.30 -27.41
C LEU A 106 -9.27 -7.44 -26.51
N SER A 107 -10.12 -6.41 -26.47
CA SER A 107 -11.26 -6.36 -25.55
C SER A 107 -12.25 -7.51 -25.75
N PHE A 108 -12.40 -7.99 -26.98
CA PHE A 108 -13.27 -9.11 -27.35
C PHE A 108 -12.62 -10.49 -27.19
N ALA A 109 -11.28 -10.56 -27.06
CA ALA A 109 -10.56 -11.82 -26.86
C ALA A 109 -10.54 -12.18 -25.37
N THR A 110 -11.68 -12.60 -24.83
CA THR A 110 -11.86 -12.84 -23.38
C THR A 110 -10.93 -13.92 -22.84
N GLU A 111 -10.61 -14.94 -23.62
CA GLU A 111 -9.68 -16.03 -23.30
C GLU A 111 -8.21 -15.58 -23.24
N ALA A 112 -7.90 -14.44 -23.84
CA ALA A 112 -6.56 -13.85 -23.78
C ALA A 112 -6.37 -12.95 -22.54
N LYS A 113 -7.45 -12.57 -21.85
CA LYS A 113 -7.38 -11.72 -20.66
C LYS A 113 -6.68 -12.45 -19.50
N GLY A 114 -5.67 -11.80 -18.93
CA GLY A 114 -4.87 -12.38 -17.85
C GLY A 114 -3.83 -13.41 -18.30
N VAL A 115 -3.77 -13.74 -19.60
CA VAL A 115 -2.78 -14.64 -20.18
C VAL A 115 -1.68 -13.83 -20.85
N LEU A 116 -0.43 -14.14 -20.54
CA LEU A 116 0.71 -13.55 -21.28
C LEU A 116 0.74 -14.13 -22.70
N ALA A 117 1.02 -13.31 -23.70
CA ALA A 117 1.04 -13.74 -25.11
C ALA A 117 1.94 -14.97 -25.35
N ARG A 118 3.09 -15.05 -24.66
CA ARG A 118 4.01 -16.21 -24.72
C ARG A 118 3.42 -17.51 -24.19
N ASN A 119 2.42 -17.43 -23.32
CA ASN A 119 1.78 -18.57 -22.66
C ASN A 119 0.39 -18.88 -23.25
N TYR A 120 0.04 -18.24 -24.37
CA TYR A 120 -1.27 -18.43 -24.98
C TYR A 120 -1.42 -19.86 -25.51
N PRO A 121 -2.50 -20.60 -25.15
CA PRO A 121 -2.73 -21.97 -25.59
C PRO A 121 -2.82 -22.07 -27.13
N GLY A 122 -2.18 -23.09 -27.69
CA GLY A 122 -2.17 -23.31 -29.15
C GLY A 122 -1.26 -22.39 -29.95
N GLY A 123 -0.55 -21.47 -29.25
CA GLY A 123 0.43 -20.58 -29.86
C GLY A 123 -0.15 -19.44 -30.68
N LEU A 124 0.70 -18.45 -30.92
CA LEU A 124 0.37 -17.24 -31.66
C LEU A 124 1.36 -17.03 -32.82
N PHE A 125 0.96 -16.26 -33.80
CA PHE A 125 1.84 -15.73 -34.84
C PHE A 125 1.60 -14.24 -35.05
N ARG A 126 2.68 -13.51 -35.38
CA ARG A 126 2.62 -12.07 -35.62
C ARG A 126 2.20 -11.76 -37.05
N VAL A 127 1.30 -10.78 -37.17
CA VAL A 127 0.92 -10.20 -38.44
C VAL A 127 1.14 -8.69 -38.39
N ASN A 128 1.96 -8.19 -39.30
CA ASN A 128 2.09 -6.76 -39.52
C ASN A 128 0.97 -6.31 -40.43
N ARG A 129 0.33 -5.20 -40.13
CA ARG A 129 -0.72 -4.64 -40.97
C ARG A 129 -0.10 -3.98 -42.21
N LYS A 130 -0.85 -3.92 -43.30
CA LYS A 130 -0.45 -3.21 -44.52
C LYS A 130 -0.20 -1.72 -44.25
N ASP A 131 -0.98 -1.13 -43.39
CA ASP A 131 -0.82 0.24 -42.90
C ASP A 131 0.16 0.24 -41.71
N PRO A 132 1.38 0.84 -41.89
CA PRO A 132 2.39 0.88 -40.86
C PRO A 132 2.00 1.71 -39.62
N ALA A 133 1.02 2.62 -39.75
CA ALA A 133 0.50 3.38 -38.62
C ALA A 133 -0.36 2.52 -37.66
N LYS A 134 -0.81 1.36 -38.12
CA LYS A 134 -1.60 0.43 -37.30
C LYS A 134 -0.73 -0.57 -36.57
N ALA A 135 -1.00 -0.72 -35.29
CA ALA A 135 -0.30 -1.67 -34.42
C ALA A 135 -0.32 -3.11 -34.99
N PRO A 136 0.80 -3.85 -34.89
CA PRO A 136 0.83 -5.25 -35.27
C PRO A 136 -0.09 -6.09 -34.36
N LEU A 137 -0.53 -7.24 -34.87
CA LEU A 137 -1.40 -8.15 -34.17
C LEU A 137 -0.73 -9.49 -33.92
N LEU A 138 -1.14 -10.17 -32.84
CA LEU A 138 -0.92 -11.61 -32.69
C LEU A 138 -2.24 -12.34 -32.89
N LEU A 139 -2.22 -13.30 -33.80
CA LEU A 139 -3.35 -14.15 -34.14
C LEU A 139 -3.13 -15.55 -33.56
N SER A 140 -4.23 -16.20 -33.15
CA SER A 140 -4.20 -17.61 -32.77
C SER A 140 -3.79 -18.48 -33.97
N ARG A 141 -2.88 -19.43 -33.78
CA ARG A 141 -2.52 -20.42 -34.81
C ARG A 141 -3.68 -21.34 -35.18
N GLN A 142 -4.58 -21.59 -34.22
CA GLN A 142 -5.71 -22.49 -34.41
C GLN A 142 -6.89 -21.81 -35.11
N THR A 143 -7.33 -20.66 -34.58
CA THR A 143 -8.56 -19.98 -35.08
C THR A 143 -8.30 -18.89 -36.11
N ARG A 144 -7.05 -18.46 -36.29
CA ARG A 144 -6.65 -17.32 -37.13
C ARG A 144 -7.22 -15.97 -36.66
N GLU A 145 -7.86 -15.92 -35.53
CA GLU A 145 -8.44 -14.72 -34.97
C GLU A 145 -7.40 -13.87 -34.22
N PRO A 146 -7.51 -12.53 -34.29
CA PRO A 146 -6.64 -11.65 -33.56
C PRO A 146 -6.93 -11.72 -32.05
N LYS A 147 -5.89 -11.91 -31.22
CA LYS A 147 -6.00 -12.04 -29.76
C LYS A 147 -5.29 -10.89 -29.02
N TYR A 148 -4.20 -10.37 -29.59
CA TYR A 148 -3.42 -9.28 -28.99
C TYR A 148 -3.06 -8.25 -30.05
N PHE A 149 -2.82 -7.01 -29.58
CA PHE A 149 -2.18 -5.97 -30.39
C PHE A 149 -0.89 -5.49 -29.70
N GLY A 150 0.10 -5.09 -30.50
CA GLY A 150 1.39 -4.64 -30.01
C GLY A 150 1.42 -3.13 -29.78
N LYS A 151 1.96 -2.70 -28.64
CA LYS A 151 2.30 -1.29 -28.37
C LYS A 151 3.75 -1.18 -27.90
N GLU A 152 4.43 -0.11 -28.29
CA GLU A 152 5.79 0.20 -27.83
C GLU A 152 5.79 0.55 -26.33
N SER A 153 4.78 1.28 -25.89
CA SER A 153 4.62 1.65 -24.50
C SER A 153 3.15 1.81 -24.10
N VAL A 154 2.90 1.70 -22.81
CA VAL A 154 1.60 1.99 -22.16
C VAL A 154 1.86 2.85 -20.95
N THR A 155 1.22 4.01 -20.86
CA THR A 155 1.24 4.86 -19.68
C THR A 155 0.04 4.52 -18.79
N ILE A 156 0.33 4.12 -17.57
CA ILE A 156 -0.65 3.90 -16.51
C ILE A 156 -0.66 5.16 -15.65
N PRO A 157 -1.75 5.93 -15.61
CA PRO A 157 -1.83 7.10 -14.74
C PRO A 157 -1.87 6.69 -13.27
N LYS A 158 -1.48 7.62 -12.38
CA LYS A 158 -1.71 7.47 -10.95
C LYS A 158 -3.22 7.28 -10.69
N LYS A 159 -3.53 6.31 -9.83
CA LYS A 159 -4.90 5.96 -9.45
C LYS A 159 -5.12 6.00 -7.94
N PHE A 160 -4.10 5.67 -7.15
CA PHE A 160 -4.18 5.57 -5.71
C PHE A 160 -3.47 6.74 -5.03
N HIS A 161 -3.98 7.13 -3.85
CA HIS A 161 -3.45 8.22 -3.02
C HIS A 161 -3.06 7.74 -1.61
N VAL A 162 -2.66 6.46 -1.49
CA VAL A 162 -2.36 5.85 -0.19
C VAL A 162 -1.23 6.57 0.56
N ILE A 163 -0.20 7.04 -0.15
CA ILE A 163 0.90 7.81 0.47
C ILE A 163 0.41 9.15 1.05
N GLU A 164 -0.48 9.82 0.34
CA GLU A 164 -1.10 11.06 0.80
C GLU A 164 -1.96 10.81 2.04
N ILE A 165 -2.76 9.74 2.03
CA ILE A 165 -3.57 9.31 3.18
C ILE A 165 -2.67 9.04 4.40
N ILE A 166 -1.55 8.32 4.23
CA ILE A 166 -0.58 8.08 5.30
C ILE A 166 -0.06 9.38 5.88
N ARG A 167 0.30 10.36 5.03
CA ARG A 167 0.79 11.66 5.49
C ARG A 167 -0.27 12.44 6.28
N ASP A 168 -1.52 12.39 5.84
CA ASP A 168 -2.60 13.12 6.49
C ASP A 168 -2.95 12.49 7.84
N VAL A 169 -3.09 11.18 7.90
CA VAL A 169 -3.32 10.48 9.19
C VAL A 169 -2.13 10.65 10.14
N SER A 170 -0.89 10.76 9.63
CA SER A 170 0.29 11.04 10.46
C SER A 170 0.16 12.36 11.23
N LYS A 171 -0.48 13.37 10.65
CA LYS A 171 -0.74 14.66 11.33
C LYS A 171 -1.78 14.50 12.45
N GLU A 172 -2.67 13.53 12.34
CA GLU A 172 -3.74 13.25 13.29
C GLU A 172 -3.27 12.40 14.49
N VAL A 173 -2.10 11.75 14.44
CA VAL A 173 -1.58 10.84 15.48
C VAL A 173 -1.55 11.49 16.86
N ARG A 174 -1.24 12.78 16.94
CA ARG A 174 -1.28 13.53 18.21
C ARG A 174 -2.68 13.52 18.82
N THR A 175 -3.71 13.65 18.03
CA THR A 175 -5.12 13.65 18.50
C THR A 175 -5.49 12.26 19.01
N TYR A 176 -5.12 11.19 18.30
CA TYR A 176 -5.31 9.81 18.77
C TYR A 176 -4.60 9.58 20.09
N PHE A 177 -3.34 10.03 20.22
CA PHE A 177 -2.59 9.91 21.48
C PHE A 177 -3.28 10.63 22.63
N GLN A 178 -3.71 11.87 22.44
CA GLN A 178 -4.39 12.66 23.48
C GLN A 178 -5.69 11.99 23.95
N SER A 179 -6.48 11.48 23.00
CA SER A 179 -7.71 10.75 23.30
C SER A 179 -7.40 9.49 24.13
N ASN A 180 -6.50 8.65 23.68
CA ASN A 180 -6.12 7.41 24.35
C ASN A 180 -5.48 7.65 25.73
N PHE A 181 -4.67 8.71 25.86
CA PHE A 181 -4.07 9.07 27.15
C PHE A 181 -5.09 9.54 28.19
N ARG A 182 -6.12 10.28 27.77
CA ARG A 182 -7.23 10.68 28.66
C ARG A 182 -8.04 9.48 29.13
N ASN A 183 -8.25 8.49 28.27
CA ASN A 183 -9.04 7.31 28.54
C ASN A 183 -8.27 6.23 29.34
N SER A 184 -6.93 6.31 29.42
CA SER A 184 -6.08 5.37 30.17
C SER A 184 -5.94 5.75 31.65
N ARG A 185 -7.08 5.96 32.36
CA ARG A 185 -7.13 6.21 33.81
C ARG A 185 -6.99 4.93 34.63
#